data_320b9d04e7772338ded6c44520c8ded9
#
_entry.id   320b9d04e7772338ded6c44520c8ded9
#
_cell.length_a   1.000
_cell.length_b   1.000
_cell.length_c   1.000
_cell.angle_alpha   90.00
_cell.angle_beta   90.00
_cell.angle_gamma   90.00
#
_symmetry.space_group_name_H-M   'P 1'
#
loop_
_entity.id
_entity.type
_entity.pdbx_description
1 polymer ?
#
loop_
_entity_poly.entity_id
_entity_poly.type
_entity_poly.pdbx_seq_one_letter_code
_entity_poly.pdbx_strand_id
1 'polypeptide(L)'
;MLKMDPTTLQKALEQLESATRDHAEWQENLLRSIVCGLPPGTGDLADDAHLHCQFGRWYYERAPADLWGQPAFAAIGPEHENLHRIAARLLQEFAAGAPVAPESYEQLVAGSARLREAIDSLRHEIQGALRNLDPLTGASGRAGMLPDLRQWLELAKRGVQPCCLAFMDLDHFKQVNDRYGHQVGDQVLKDVVRHLNQHLRPYDKVYRYGGDEFLIALPGADLAIGQAVIKRVREELARRPLAAGHGGDALQVSASFGLALLDPAIRVEEAIERADQALLLAKAAGRN
;
A
#
# COMPACT_ATOMS: atom_id res chain seq x y z
N MET A 1 -6.26 -5.13 -4.09
CA MET A 1 -5.03 -4.78 -3.37
C MET A 1 -4.73 -3.31 -3.60
N LEU A 2 -4.57 -2.52 -2.56
CA LEU A 2 -4.31 -1.08 -2.62
C LEU A 2 -3.01 -0.81 -3.38
N LYS A 3 -3.09 -0.02 -4.46
CA LYS A 3 -1.94 0.36 -5.31
C LYS A 3 -1.49 1.79 -4.94
N MET A 4 -1.03 1.96 -3.74
CA MET A 4 -0.56 3.24 -3.21
C MET A 4 0.89 3.09 -2.74
N ASP A 5 1.67 4.16 -2.81
CA ASP A 5 3.02 4.16 -2.25
C ASP A 5 2.98 4.08 -0.71
N PRO A 6 4.07 3.61 -0.07
CA PRO A 6 4.09 3.41 1.38
C PRO A 6 3.82 4.67 2.19
N THR A 7 4.30 5.82 1.72
CA THR A 7 4.14 7.11 2.42
C THR A 7 2.67 7.53 2.41
N THR A 8 1.99 7.37 1.28
CA THR A 8 0.57 7.67 1.14
C THR A 8 -0.29 6.71 1.97
N LEU A 9 0.04 5.40 1.98
CA LEU A 9 -0.64 4.41 2.82
C LEU A 9 -0.46 4.70 4.31
N GLN A 10 0.75 5.02 4.74
CA GLN A 10 1.04 5.38 6.13
C GLN A 10 0.26 6.62 6.56
N LYS A 11 0.26 7.66 5.74
CA LYS A 11 -0.50 8.89 5.99
C LYS A 11 -2.01 8.63 6.03
N ALA A 12 -2.52 7.78 5.13
CA ALA A 12 -3.93 7.39 5.14
C ALA A 12 -4.32 6.67 6.44
N LEU A 13 -3.46 5.77 6.92
CA LEU A 13 -3.67 5.05 8.19
C LEU A 13 -3.68 6.02 9.37
N GLU A 14 -2.72 6.92 9.47
CA GLU A 14 -2.64 7.93 10.54
C GLU A 14 -3.86 8.85 10.54
N GLN A 15 -4.31 9.28 9.37
CA GLN A 15 -5.51 10.10 9.23
C GLN A 15 -6.78 9.35 9.61
N LEU A 16 -6.93 8.08 9.21
CA LEU A 16 -8.03 7.21 9.59
C LEU A 16 -8.08 7.03 11.11
N GLU A 17 -6.94 6.76 11.75
CA GLU A 17 -6.85 6.59 13.20
C GLU A 17 -7.17 7.90 13.94
N SER A 18 -6.72 9.06 13.45
CA SER A 18 -7.06 10.35 14.02
C SER A 18 -8.56 10.62 13.92
N ALA A 19 -9.13 10.49 12.73
CA ALA A 19 -10.56 10.69 12.51
C ALA A 19 -11.42 9.73 13.34
N THR A 20 -10.96 8.50 13.53
CA THR A 20 -11.66 7.51 14.38
C THR A 20 -11.65 7.93 15.86
N ARG A 21 -10.53 8.46 16.37
CA ARG A 21 -10.47 8.99 17.74
C ARG A 21 -11.40 10.19 17.93
N ASP A 22 -11.38 11.14 16.99
CA ASP A 22 -12.23 12.32 17.02
C ASP A 22 -13.73 11.94 17.00
N HIS A 23 -14.07 10.88 16.26
CA HIS A 23 -15.44 10.36 16.23
C HIS A 23 -15.84 9.66 17.54
N ALA A 24 -14.93 8.94 18.19
CA ALA A 24 -15.18 8.34 19.49
C ALA A 24 -15.41 9.42 20.56
N GLU A 25 -14.63 10.51 20.56
CA GLU A 25 -14.82 11.66 21.43
C GLU A 25 -16.17 12.35 21.20
N TRP A 26 -16.59 12.48 19.94
CA TRP A 26 -17.93 12.98 19.60
C TRP A 26 -19.03 12.10 20.23
N GLN A 27 -18.91 10.79 20.14
CA GLN A 27 -19.89 9.86 20.72
C GLN A 27 -19.91 9.93 22.26
N GLU A 28 -18.75 10.06 22.92
CA GLU A 28 -18.67 10.27 24.35
C GLU A 28 -19.36 11.58 24.78
N ASN A 29 -19.16 12.66 24.04
CA ASN A 29 -19.80 13.95 24.31
C ASN A 29 -21.31 13.88 24.13
N LEU A 30 -21.80 13.15 23.11
CA LEU A 30 -23.22 12.88 22.92
C LEU A 30 -23.84 12.16 24.12
N LEU A 31 -23.23 11.06 24.55
CA LEU A 31 -23.69 10.31 25.72
C LEU A 31 -23.63 11.16 27.00
N ARG A 32 -22.57 11.95 27.17
CA ARG A 32 -22.43 12.88 28.29
C ARG A 32 -23.57 13.90 28.33
N SER A 33 -23.96 14.45 27.17
CA SER A 33 -25.09 15.39 27.09
C SER A 33 -26.38 14.76 27.61
N ILE A 34 -26.66 13.52 27.22
CA ILE A 34 -27.85 12.79 27.65
C ILE A 34 -27.79 12.47 29.14
N VAL A 35 -26.67 11.91 29.63
CA VAL A 35 -26.52 11.47 31.02
C VAL A 35 -26.52 12.65 31.99
N CYS A 36 -25.88 13.76 31.61
CA CYS A 36 -25.78 14.96 32.48
C CYS A 36 -26.90 15.98 32.27
N GLY A 37 -27.88 15.72 31.41
CA GLY A 37 -28.98 16.65 31.13
C GLY A 37 -28.52 17.94 30.42
N LEU A 38 -27.44 17.88 29.62
CA LEU A 38 -26.91 19.05 28.91
C LEU A 38 -27.64 19.22 27.55
N PRO A 39 -27.82 20.47 27.09
CA PRO A 39 -28.45 20.69 25.80
C PRO A 39 -27.60 20.06 24.66
N PRO A 40 -28.25 19.38 23.67
CA PRO A 40 -27.51 18.84 22.53
C PRO A 40 -26.88 19.97 21.68
N GLY A 41 -25.76 19.67 21.04
CA GLY A 41 -25.17 20.58 20.06
C GLY A 41 -26.10 20.78 18.86
N THR A 42 -26.28 22.01 18.42
CA THR A 42 -27.16 22.31 17.28
C THR A 42 -26.71 21.63 15.99
N GLY A 43 -25.41 21.42 15.82
CA GLY A 43 -24.82 20.69 14.70
C GLY A 43 -25.16 19.20 14.68
N ASP A 44 -25.39 18.59 15.84
CA ASP A 44 -25.69 17.15 15.94
C ASP A 44 -27.14 16.81 15.58
N LEU A 45 -28.01 17.82 15.53
CA LEU A 45 -29.41 17.68 15.14
C LEU A 45 -29.65 17.87 13.62
N ALA A 46 -28.65 18.33 12.89
CA ALA A 46 -28.74 18.57 11.46
C ALA A 46 -28.77 17.25 10.65
N ASP A 47 -29.52 17.22 9.57
CA ASP A 47 -29.61 16.05 8.69
C ASP A 47 -28.26 15.68 8.05
N ASP A 48 -27.40 16.68 7.86
CA ASP A 48 -26.07 16.58 7.28
C ASP A 48 -24.93 16.57 8.32
N ALA A 49 -25.25 16.35 9.60
CA ALA A 49 -24.27 16.31 10.72
C ALA A 49 -23.07 15.40 10.42
N HIS A 50 -23.32 14.27 9.72
CA HIS A 50 -22.27 13.33 9.33
C HIS A 50 -21.23 13.93 8.37
N LEU A 51 -21.56 14.95 7.58
CA LEU A 51 -20.61 15.64 6.71
C LEU A 51 -19.69 16.60 7.49
N HIS A 52 -20.17 17.13 8.60
CA HIS A 52 -19.52 18.21 9.34
C HIS A 52 -18.70 17.76 10.54
N CYS A 53 -18.86 16.51 10.99
CA CYS A 53 -18.00 15.96 12.03
C CYS A 53 -16.57 15.76 11.50
N GLN A 54 -15.57 15.64 12.39
CA GLN A 54 -14.17 15.52 12.00
C GLN A 54 -13.91 14.27 11.11
N PHE A 55 -14.58 13.16 11.46
CA PHE A 55 -14.53 11.94 10.64
C PHE A 55 -15.11 12.16 9.25
N GLY A 56 -16.29 12.81 9.14
CA GLY A 56 -16.94 13.11 7.88
C GLY A 56 -16.08 14.00 6.97
N ARG A 57 -15.50 15.06 7.52
CA ARG A 57 -14.58 15.92 6.76
C ARG A 57 -13.38 15.16 6.22
N TRP A 58 -12.84 14.22 7.00
CA TRP A 58 -11.78 13.36 6.48
C TRP A 58 -12.31 12.45 5.37
N TYR A 59 -13.41 11.74 5.62
CA TYR A 59 -13.95 10.73 4.71
C TYR A 59 -14.38 11.34 3.36
N TYR A 60 -15.13 12.44 3.37
CA TYR A 60 -15.72 13.02 2.17
C TYR A 60 -14.82 14.04 1.44
N GLU A 61 -13.83 14.65 2.13
CA GLU A 61 -13.06 15.76 1.55
C GLU A 61 -11.55 15.49 1.47
N ARG A 62 -10.97 14.73 2.41
CA ARG A 62 -9.53 14.66 2.62
C ARG A 62 -8.91 13.27 2.40
N ALA A 63 -9.72 12.23 2.35
CA ALA A 63 -9.23 10.87 2.13
C ALA A 63 -8.54 10.78 0.76
N PRO A 64 -7.42 10.03 0.65
CA PRO A 64 -6.73 9.84 -0.62
C PRO A 64 -7.68 9.27 -1.69
N ALA A 65 -7.61 9.83 -2.90
CA ALA A 65 -8.49 9.44 -4.01
C ALA A 65 -8.40 7.93 -4.35
N ASP A 66 -7.23 7.33 -4.13
CA ASP A 66 -7.00 5.90 -4.36
C ASP A 66 -7.82 4.98 -3.43
N LEU A 67 -8.36 5.50 -2.32
CA LEU A 67 -9.26 4.77 -1.42
C LEU A 67 -10.70 4.72 -1.94
N TRP A 68 -11.15 5.71 -2.72
CA TRP A 68 -12.55 5.88 -3.11
C TRP A 68 -13.13 4.69 -3.89
N GLY A 69 -12.29 3.99 -4.65
CA GLY A 69 -12.68 2.78 -5.38
C GLY A 69 -12.61 1.48 -4.57
N GLN A 70 -12.25 1.54 -3.29
CA GLN A 70 -12.08 0.34 -2.45
C GLN A 70 -13.39 -0.02 -1.76
N PRO A 71 -13.83 -1.30 -1.83
CA PRO A 71 -15.08 -1.72 -1.19
C PRO A 71 -15.11 -1.45 0.32
N ALA A 72 -13.99 -1.68 1.03
CA ALA A 72 -13.89 -1.42 2.47
C ALA A 72 -14.03 0.07 2.81
N PHE A 73 -13.51 0.97 1.97
CA PHE A 73 -13.71 2.41 2.13
C PHE A 73 -15.16 2.81 1.87
N ALA A 74 -15.74 2.33 0.78
CA ALA A 74 -17.13 2.64 0.41
C ALA A 74 -18.15 2.15 1.45
N ALA A 75 -17.86 1.07 2.17
CA ALA A 75 -18.73 0.54 3.22
C ALA A 75 -18.86 1.46 4.45
N ILE A 76 -17.90 2.37 4.67
CA ILE A 76 -17.90 3.26 5.83
C ILE A 76 -18.98 4.32 5.74
N GLY A 77 -19.18 4.94 4.57
CA GLY A 77 -20.08 6.08 4.39
C GLY A 77 -21.52 5.82 4.86
N PRO A 78 -22.18 4.75 4.40
CA PRO A 78 -23.55 4.41 4.82
C PRO A 78 -23.68 4.15 6.32
N GLU A 79 -22.71 3.49 6.94
CA GLU A 79 -22.74 3.20 8.39
C GLU A 79 -22.49 4.47 9.21
N HIS A 80 -21.61 5.37 8.75
CA HIS A 80 -21.37 6.65 9.37
C HIS A 80 -22.60 7.56 9.32
N GLU A 81 -23.22 7.72 8.16
CA GLU A 81 -24.46 8.49 7.99
C GLU A 81 -25.59 7.93 8.86
N ASN A 82 -25.75 6.59 8.85
CA ASN A 82 -26.78 5.94 9.65
C ASN A 82 -26.60 6.16 11.14
N LEU A 83 -25.35 6.11 11.63
CA LEU A 83 -25.06 6.36 13.06
C LEU A 83 -25.43 7.79 13.46
N HIS A 84 -25.08 8.81 12.64
CA HIS A 84 -25.48 10.18 12.89
C HIS A 84 -27.00 10.38 12.89
N ARG A 85 -27.73 9.69 12.00
CA ARG A 85 -29.18 9.71 11.94
C ARG A 85 -29.84 9.12 13.19
N ILE A 86 -29.27 7.99 13.70
CA ILE A 86 -29.71 7.40 14.97
C ILE A 86 -29.45 8.36 16.13
N ALA A 87 -28.25 8.95 16.18
CA ALA A 87 -27.86 9.91 17.21
C ALA A 87 -28.77 11.15 17.23
N ALA A 88 -29.08 11.73 16.06
CA ALA A 88 -29.96 12.88 15.95
C ALA A 88 -31.36 12.60 16.48
N ARG A 89 -31.94 11.43 16.16
CA ARG A 89 -33.26 11.03 16.71
C ARG A 89 -33.22 10.92 18.24
N LEU A 90 -32.22 10.26 18.79
CA LEU A 90 -32.06 10.09 20.23
C LEU A 90 -31.90 11.44 20.93
N LEU A 91 -31.15 12.38 20.36
CA LEU A 91 -31.02 13.73 20.87
C LEU A 91 -32.31 14.55 20.75
N GLN A 92 -33.11 14.36 19.71
CA GLN A 92 -34.43 15.00 19.55
C GLN A 92 -35.43 14.49 20.61
N GLU A 93 -35.49 13.19 20.87
CA GLU A 93 -36.31 12.58 21.94
C GLU A 93 -35.90 13.15 23.31
N PHE A 94 -34.60 13.19 23.58
CA PHE A 94 -34.02 13.78 24.80
C PHE A 94 -34.37 15.27 24.96
N ALA A 95 -34.19 16.08 23.89
CA ALA A 95 -34.48 17.52 23.92
C ALA A 95 -35.98 17.81 24.11
N ALA A 96 -36.87 16.91 23.70
CA ALA A 96 -38.31 16.99 23.95
C ALA A 96 -38.68 16.61 25.40
N GLY A 97 -37.72 16.27 26.25
CA GLY A 97 -37.95 15.85 27.65
C GLY A 97 -38.45 14.43 27.80
N ALA A 98 -38.43 13.63 26.74
CA ALA A 98 -38.77 12.21 26.80
C ALA A 98 -37.59 11.41 27.39
N PRO A 99 -37.86 10.35 28.20
CA PRO A 99 -36.82 9.43 28.60
C PRO A 99 -36.28 8.68 27.39
N VAL A 100 -34.96 8.51 27.31
CA VAL A 100 -34.35 7.71 26.24
C VAL A 100 -34.82 6.27 26.33
N ALA A 101 -35.46 5.78 25.29
CA ALA A 101 -35.92 4.40 25.23
C ALA A 101 -34.73 3.43 25.15
N PRO A 102 -34.75 2.29 25.85
CA PRO A 102 -33.69 1.27 25.75
C PRO A 102 -33.38 0.88 24.31
N GLU A 103 -34.40 0.77 23.48
CA GLU A 103 -34.28 0.40 22.06
C GLU A 103 -33.51 1.45 21.24
N SER A 104 -33.72 2.75 21.54
CA SER A 104 -32.97 3.84 20.88
C SER A 104 -31.48 3.80 21.25
N TYR A 105 -31.19 3.49 22.52
CA TYR A 105 -29.82 3.30 22.99
C TYR A 105 -29.16 2.06 22.33
N GLU A 106 -29.86 0.94 22.28
CA GLU A 106 -29.37 -0.28 21.64
C GLU A 106 -29.09 -0.08 20.15
N GLN A 107 -29.93 0.70 19.44
CA GLN A 107 -29.70 1.07 18.05
C GLN A 107 -28.42 1.91 17.89
N LEU A 108 -28.16 2.85 18.80
CA LEU A 108 -26.91 3.65 18.79
C LEU A 108 -25.69 2.76 18.99
N VAL A 109 -25.73 1.83 19.96
CA VAL A 109 -24.64 0.89 20.23
C VAL A 109 -24.39 -0.02 19.02
N ALA A 110 -25.45 -0.57 18.43
CA ALA A 110 -25.36 -1.43 17.25
C ALA A 110 -24.84 -0.66 16.03
N GLY A 111 -25.26 0.59 15.81
CA GLY A 111 -24.77 1.46 14.76
C GLY A 111 -23.27 1.76 14.92
N SER A 112 -22.86 2.07 16.15
CA SER A 112 -21.43 2.29 16.48
C SER A 112 -20.58 1.05 16.23
N ALA A 113 -21.11 -0.14 16.54
CA ALA A 113 -20.41 -1.41 16.29
C ALA A 113 -20.22 -1.66 14.78
N ARG A 114 -21.25 -1.43 13.96
CA ARG A 114 -21.16 -1.59 12.50
C ARG A 114 -20.16 -0.61 11.86
N LEU A 115 -20.20 0.66 12.25
CA LEU A 115 -19.23 1.64 11.78
C LEU A 115 -17.78 1.25 12.15
N ARG A 116 -17.59 0.78 13.39
CA ARG A 116 -16.27 0.31 13.85
C ARG A 116 -15.77 -0.87 13.02
N GLU A 117 -16.62 -1.85 12.74
CA GLU A 117 -16.29 -3.00 11.91
C GLU A 117 -15.88 -2.58 10.48
N ALA A 118 -16.61 -1.63 9.87
CA ALA A 118 -16.27 -1.09 8.55
C ALA A 118 -14.90 -0.35 8.57
N ILE A 119 -14.64 0.45 9.60
CA ILE A 119 -13.35 1.14 9.79
C ILE A 119 -12.22 0.12 10.00
N ASP A 120 -12.43 -0.90 10.83
CA ASP A 120 -11.45 -1.95 11.09
C ASP A 120 -11.13 -2.75 9.83
N SER A 121 -12.10 -3.00 8.97
CA SER A 121 -11.89 -3.65 7.68
C SER A 121 -10.93 -2.84 6.81
N LEU A 122 -11.17 -1.54 6.64
CA LEU A 122 -10.26 -0.66 5.89
C LEU A 122 -8.87 -0.59 6.53
N ARG A 123 -8.79 -0.48 7.86
CA ARG A 123 -7.53 -0.47 8.60
C ARG A 123 -6.71 -1.73 8.33
N HIS A 124 -7.33 -2.90 8.37
CA HIS A 124 -6.68 -4.17 8.06
C HIS A 124 -6.18 -4.25 6.62
N GLU A 125 -6.95 -3.72 5.65
CA GLU A 125 -6.52 -3.66 4.25
C GLU A 125 -5.28 -2.76 4.08
N ILE A 126 -5.27 -1.56 4.68
CA ILE A 126 -4.12 -0.64 4.62
C ILE A 126 -2.89 -1.25 5.29
N GLN A 127 -3.06 -1.81 6.50
CA GLN A 127 -1.96 -2.46 7.22
C GLN A 127 -1.43 -3.70 6.47
N GLY A 128 -2.32 -4.46 5.83
CA GLY A 128 -1.95 -5.58 4.97
C GLY A 128 -1.13 -5.14 3.77
N ALA A 129 -1.53 -4.04 3.12
CA ALA A 129 -0.78 -3.44 2.02
C ALA A 129 0.61 -2.96 2.48
N LEU A 130 0.68 -2.25 3.62
CA LEU A 130 1.95 -1.77 4.20
C LEU A 130 2.91 -2.91 4.55
N ARG A 131 2.41 -4.02 5.13
CA ARG A 131 3.25 -5.19 5.46
C ARG A 131 3.84 -5.87 4.23
N ASN A 132 3.20 -5.72 3.07
CA ASN A 132 3.65 -6.30 1.81
C ASN A 132 4.63 -5.40 1.04
N LEU A 133 4.93 -4.20 1.54
CA LEU A 133 5.88 -3.29 0.92
C LEU A 133 7.19 -3.25 1.72
N ASP A 134 8.29 -3.04 1.01
CA ASP A 134 9.58 -2.72 1.62
C ASP A 134 9.54 -1.28 2.15
N PRO A 135 9.81 -1.06 3.44
CA PRO A 135 9.63 0.25 4.07
C PRO A 135 10.62 1.31 3.56
N LEU A 136 11.76 0.90 3.01
CA LEU A 136 12.75 1.83 2.48
C LEU A 136 12.40 2.27 1.07
N THR A 137 12.12 1.32 0.19
CA THR A 137 12.08 1.56 -1.26
C THR A 137 10.66 1.66 -1.83
N GLY A 138 9.67 1.12 -1.12
CA GLY A 138 8.30 0.99 -1.63
C GLY A 138 8.10 -0.14 -2.65
N ALA A 139 9.14 -0.89 -2.97
CA ALA A 139 8.99 -2.13 -3.74
C ALA A 139 8.12 -3.13 -2.97
N SER A 140 7.56 -4.12 -3.67
CA SER A 140 6.90 -5.22 -2.97
C SER A 140 7.91 -5.96 -2.09
N GLY A 141 7.51 -6.28 -0.87
CA GLY A 141 8.35 -7.03 0.06
C GLY A 141 8.35 -8.53 -0.24
N ARG A 142 9.31 -9.23 0.35
CA ARG A 142 9.45 -10.70 0.19
C ARG A 142 8.19 -11.48 0.63
N ALA A 143 7.42 -10.94 1.60
CA ALA A 143 6.20 -11.59 2.09
C ALA A 143 5.12 -11.72 1.01
N GLY A 144 4.96 -10.72 0.13
CA GLY A 144 3.99 -10.75 -0.98
C GLY A 144 4.49 -11.51 -2.21
N MET A 145 5.80 -11.72 -2.34
CA MET A 145 6.43 -12.27 -3.54
C MET A 145 5.96 -13.70 -3.86
N LEU A 146 6.10 -14.63 -2.92
CA LEU A 146 5.76 -16.05 -3.18
C LEU A 146 4.29 -16.29 -3.49
N PRO A 147 3.31 -15.66 -2.81
CA PRO A 147 1.90 -15.74 -3.21
C PRO A 147 1.64 -15.27 -4.65
N ASP A 148 2.20 -14.11 -5.03
CA ASP A 148 2.04 -13.58 -6.38
C ASP A 148 2.66 -14.51 -7.43
N LEU A 149 3.89 -15.01 -7.20
CA LEU A 149 4.57 -15.91 -8.12
C LEU A 149 3.84 -17.26 -8.28
N ARG A 150 3.27 -17.79 -7.20
CA ARG A 150 2.45 -19.01 -7.27
C ARG A 150 1.19 -18.79 -8.11
N GLN A 151 0.55 -17.64 -7.99
CA GLN A 151 -0.60 -17.30 -8.81
C GLN A 151 -0.24 -17.28 -10.29
N TRP A 152 0.89 -16.65 -10.66
CA TRP A 152 1.34 -16.63 -12.07
C TRP A 152 1.80 -18.00 -12.56
N LEU A 153 2.41 -18.82 -11.70
CA LEU A 153 2.73 -20.21 -12.04
C LEU A 153 1.46 -21.01 -12.39
N GLU A 154 0.37 -20.83 -11.61
CA GLU A 154 -0.90 -21.50 -11.94
C GLU A 154 -1.52 -21.00 -13.26
N LEU A 155 -1.37 -19.72 -13.61
CA LEU A 155 -1.79 -19.20 -14.91
C LEU A 155 -0.93 -19.77 -16.05
N ALA A 156 0.38 -19.91 -15.83
CA ALA A 156 1.28 -20.53 -16.80
C ALA A 156 0.98 -22.02 -17.00
N LYS A 157 0.68 -22.77 -15.93
CA LYS A 157 0.26 -24.19 -16.00
C LYS A 157 -1.02 -24.38 -16.81
N ARG A 158 -1.93 -23.42 -16.77
CA ARG A 158 -3.18 -23.44 -17.56
C ARG A 158 -2.98 -22.95 -18.99
N GLY A 159 -1.77 -22.60 -19.40
CA GLY A 159 -1.47 -22.05 -20.72
C GLY A 159 -2.07 -20.66 -20.98
N VAL A 160 -2.49 -19.94 -19.91
CA VAL A 160 -3.12 -18.62 -20.05
C VAL A 160 -2.09 -17.57 -20.42
N GLN A 161 -0.96 -17.52 -19.71
CA GLN A 161 0.14 -16.60 -20.00
C GLN A 161 1.45 -17.08 -19.37
N PRO A 162 2.60 -16.89 -20.05
CA PRO A 162 3.91 -17.11 -19.45
C PRO A 162 4.24 -16.02 -18.42
N CYS A 163 5.27 -16.24 -17.63
CA CYS A 163 5.85 -15.22 -16.78
C CYS A 163 7.37 -15.36 -16.78
N CYS A 164 8.08 -14.27 -17.07
CA CYS A 164 9.54 -14.21 -16.98
C CYS A 164 9.92 -13.57 -15.63
N LEU A 165 10.89 -14.17 -14.97
CA LEU A 165 11.53 -13.63 -13.75
C LEU A 165 12.89 -13.05 -14.12
N ALA A 166 13.23 -11.89 -13.55
CA ALA A 166 14.57 -11.32 -13.63
C ALA A 166 15.08 -11.03 -12.21
N PHE A 167 16.14 -11.72 -11.84
CA PHE A 167 16.87 -11.42 -10.61
C PHE A 167 17.89 -10.32 -10.90
N MET A 168 17.91 -9.28 -10.07
CA MET A 168 18.71 -8.07 -10.26
C MET A 168 19.55 -7.79 -9.03
N ASP A 169 20.78 -7.33 -9.24
CA ASP A 169 21.67 -6.89 -8.18
C ASP A 169 22.44 -5.63 -8.65
N LEU A 170 22.57 -4.64 -7.77
CA LEU A 170 23.28 -3.40 -8.06
C LEU A 170 24.79 -3.62 -8.05
N ASP A 171 25.42 -3.35 -9.18
CA ASP A 171 26.88 -3.51 -9.31
C ASP A 171 27.62 -2.57 -8.35
N HIS A 172 28.53 -3.14 -7.56
CA HIS A 172 29.40 -2.40 -6.66
C HIS A 172 28.69 -1.54 -5.60
N PHE A 173 27.44 -1.88 -5.23
CA PHE A 173 26.65 -1.09 -4.27
C PHE A 173 27.34 -0.92 -2.91
N LYS A 174 28.10 -1.91 -2.45
CA LYS A 174 28.92 -1.77 -1.25
C LYS A 174 29.90 -0.60 -1.34
N GLN A 175 30.53 -0.37 -2.51
CA GLN A 175 31.44 0.77 -2.70
C GLN A 175 30.73 2.11 -2.63
N VAL A 176 29.45 2.17 -3.05
CA VAL A 176 28.60 3.35 -2.87
C VAL A 176 28.42 3.65 -1.39
N ASN A 177 28.06 2.65 -0.59
CA ASN A 177 27.91 2.80 0.86
C ASN A 177 29.22 3.20 1.55
N ASP A 178 30.33 2.53 1.19
CA ASP A 178 31.63 2.77 1.80
C ASP A 178 32.15 4.19 1.49
N ARG A 179 31.84 4.71 0.28
CA ARG A 179 32.33 6.03 -0.17
C ARG A 179 31.43 7.20 0.23
N TYR A 180 30.09 7.00 0.16
CA TYR A 180 29.11 8.09 0.30
C TYR A 180 28.23 7.94 1.54
N GLY A 181 28.37 6.86 2.28
CA GLY A 181 27.55 6.54 3.45
C GLY A 181 26.21 5.90 3.15
N HIS A 182 25.62 5.25 4.16
CA HIS A 182 24.38 4.49 4.02
C HIS A 182 23.18 5.35 3.60
N GLN A 183 23.11 6.62 3.99
CA GLN A 183 22.01 7.51 3.58
C GLN A 183 21.96 7.74 2.06
N VAL A 184 23.13 7.85 1.42
CA VAL A 184 23.21 7.95 -0.04
C VAL A 184 22.86 6.61 -0.68
N GLY A 185 23.32 5.49 -0.13
CA GLY A 185 22.93 4.16 -0.57
C GLY A 185 21.41 3.93 -0.50
N ASP A 186 20.78 4.34 0.59
CA ASP A 186 19.32 4.27 0.76
C ASP A 186 18.60 5.11 -0.30
N GLN A 187 19.11 6.29 -0.62
CA GLN A 187 18.54 7.12 -1.68
C GLN A 187 18.72 6.49 -3.07
N VAL A 188 19.86 5.87 -3.34
CA VAL A 188 20.12 5.11 -4.57
C VAL A 188 19.11 3.97 -4.72
N LEU A 189 18.85 3.19 -3.66
CA LEU A 189 17.84 2.11 -3.69
C LEU A 189 16.44 2.63 -4.00
N LYS A 190 16.03 3.76 -3.42
CA LYS A 190 14.75 4.43 -3.72
C LYS A 190 14.66 4.87 -5.17
N ASP A 191 15.72 5.47 -5.68
CA ASP A 191 15.77 5.98 -7.06
C ASP A 191 15.80 4.85 -8.08
N VAL A 192 16.46 3.73 -7.77
CA VAL A 192 16.43 2.50 -8.58
C VAL A 192 15.01 1.96 -8.68
N VAL A 193 14.30 1.79 -7.57
CA VAL A 193 12.91 1.30 -7.60
C VAL A 193 11.99 2.26 -8.34
N ARG A 194 12.16 3.57 -8.15
CA ARG A 194 11.43 4.58 -8.93
C ARG A 194 11.70 4.45 -10.43
N HIS A 195 12.97 4.25 -10.82
CA HIS A 195 13.36 4.03 -12.20
C HIS A 195 12.71 2.75 -12.76
N LEU A 196 12.78 1.63 -12.04
CA LEU A 196 12.15 0.38 -12.45
C LEU A 196 10.65 0.58 -12.69
N ASN A 197 9.93 1.19 -11.76
CA ASN A 197 8.49 1.43 -11.87
C ASN A 197 8.10 2.36 -13.03
N GLN A 198 8.99 3.28 -13.46
CA GLN A 198 8.78 4.15 -14.63
C GLN A 198 8.95 3.43 -15.97
N HIS A 199 9.75 2.35 -16.01
CA HIS A 199 10.10 1.65 -17.24
C HIS A 199 9.43 0.26 -17.36
N LEU A 200 8.77 -0.19 -16.31
CA LEU A 200 7.96 -1.41 -16.28
C LEU A 200 6.49 -1.10 -16.48
N ARG A 201 5.70 -2.10 -16.87
CA ARG A 201 4.26 -1.96 -17.04
C ARG A 201 3.55 -1.98 -15.69
N PRO A 202 2.32 -1.44 -15.57
CA PRO A 202 1.58 -1.39 -14.30
C PRO A 202 1.31 -2.75 -13.63
N TYR A 203 1.36 -3.84 -14.40
CA TYR A 203 1.16 -5.20 -13.91
C TYR A 203 2.46 -5.99 -13.72
N ASP A 204 3.61 -5.45 -14.16
CA ASP A 204 4.92 -5.96 -13.77
C ASP A 204 5.16 -5.67 -12.28
N LYS A 205 5.91 -6.52 -11.60
CA LYS A 205 6.15 -6.39 -10.17
C LYS A 205 7.63 -6.35 -9.85
N VAL A 206 7.99 -5.44 -8.98
CA VAL A 206 9.35 -5.33 -8.41
C VAL A 206 9.28 -5.71 -6.94
N TYR A 207 10.07 -6.71 -6.55
CA TYR A 207 10.22 -7.15 -5.16
C TYR A 207 11.63 -6.86 -4.68
N ARG A 208 11.76 -6.31 -3.47
CA ARG A 208 13.06 -6.26 -2.80
C ARG A 208 13.32 -7.61 -2.16
N TYR A 209 14.30 -8.34 -2.67
CA TYR A 209 14.64 -9.67 -2.19
C TYR A 209 15.55 -9.62 -0.94
N GLY A 210 16.51 -8.69 -0.93
CA GLY A 210 17.43 -8.42 0.19
C GLY A 210 18.29 -7.22 -0.14
N GLY A 211 18.95 -6.60 0.77
CA GLY A 211 19.95 -5.54 0.56
C GLY A 211 19.78 -4.67 -0.70
N ASP A 212 20.62 -4.96 -1.68
CA ASP A 212 20.65 -4.38 -3.03
C ASP A 212 20.12 -5.32 -4.13
N GLU A 213 19.47 -6.42 -3.73
CA GLU A 213 18.91 -7.44 -4.63
C GLU A 213 17.41 -7.25 -4.83
N PHE A 214 16.98 -7.36 -6.07
CA PHE A 214 15.58 -7.26 -6.47
C PHE A 214 15.17 -8.43 -7.35
N LEU A 215 13.91 -8.85 -7.25
CA LEU A 215 13.28 -9.76 -8.19
C LEU A 215 12.20 -9.01 -8.96
N ILE A 216 12.26 -9.09 -10.29
CA ILE A 216 11.26 -8.49 -11.17
C ILE A 216 10.46 -9.63 -11.81
N ALA A 217 9.16 -9.58 -11.71
CA ALA A 217 8.27 -10.50 -12.40
C ALA A 217 7.55 -9.78 -13.53
N LEU A 218 7.57 -10.41 -14.71
CA LEU A 218 7.02 -9.91 -15.97
C LEU A 218 5.91 -10.86 -16.46
N PRO A 219 4.67 -10.75 -15.93
CA PRO A 219 3.55 -11.55 -16.38
C PRO A 219 3.23 -11.28 -17.86
N GLY A 220 2.93 -12.34 -18.61
CA GLY A 220 2.68 -12.26 -20.05
C GLY A 220 3.94 -12.14 -20.92
N ALA A 221 5.14 -12.21 -20.31
CA ALA A 221 6.40 -12.22 -21.05
C ALA A 221 7.01 -13.62 -21.10
N ASP A 222 7.39 -14.04 -22.27
CA ASP A 222 8.34 -15.14 -22.50
C ASP A 222 9.80 -14.66 -22.27
N LEU A 223 10.76 -15.55 -22.47
CA LEU A 223 12.17 -15.20 -22.23
C LEU A 223 12.68 -14.11 -23.20
N ALA A 224 12.24 -14.11 -24.46
CA ALA A 224 12.66 -13.13 -25.45
C ALA A 224 12.11 -11.73 -25.13
N ILE A 225 10.83 -11.64 -24.76
CA ILE A 225 10.20 -10.40 -24.31
C ILE A 225 10.86 -9.92 -23.01
N GLY A 226 11.09 -10.84 -22.04
CA GLY A 226 11.79 -10.54 -20.79
C GLY A 226 13.17 -9.95 -21.04
N GLN A 227 13.98 -10.55 -21.92
CA GLN A 227 15.28 -10.05 -22.31
C GLN A 227 15.22 -8.64 -22.91
N ALA A 228 14.27 -8.38 -23.79
CA ALA A 228 14.11 -7.06 -24.42
C ALA A 228 13.73 -5.98 -23.37
N VAL A 229 12.81 -6.30 -22.45
CA VAL A 229 12.41 -5.39 -21.37
C VAL A 229 13.58 -5.09 -20.44
N ILE A 230 14.27 -6.12 -19.96
CA ILE A 230 15.38 -5.96 -19.02
C ILE A 230 16.58 -5.27 -19.67
N LYS A 231 16.89 -5.56 -20.93
CA LYS A 231 17.93 -4.82 -21.66
C LYS A 231 17.65 -3.32 -21.66
N ARG A 232 16.43 -2.91 -22.00
CA ARG A 232 16.04 -1.50 -21.98
C ARG A 232 16.18 -0.88 -20.58
N VAL A 233 15.64 -1.54 -19.55
CA VAL A 233 15.70 -1.07 -18.15
C VAL A 233 17.15 -0.90 -17.71
N ARG A 234 18.02 -1.87 -18.00
CA ARG A 234 19.44 -1.85 -17.66
C ARG A 234 20.17 -0.69 -18.33
N GLU A 235 19.97 -0.53 -19.65
CA GLU A 235 20.63 0.54 -20.44
C GLU A 235 20.22 1.94 -19.95
N GLU A 236 18.92 2.12 -19.65
CA GLU A 236 18.42 3.40 -19.13
C GLU A 236 18.93 3.68 -17.70
N LEU A 237 19.02 2.65 -16.85
CA LEU A 237 19.57 2.78 -15.51
C LEU A 237 21.03 3.22 -15.55
N ALA A 238 21.85 2.59 -16.41
CA ALA A 238 23.27 2.92 -16.53
C ALA A 238 23.55 4.31 -17.11
N ARG A 239 22.60 4.88 -17.89
CA ARG A 239 22.73 6.22 -18.48
C ARG A 239 22.29 7.34 -17.56
N ARG A 240 21.38 7.04 -16.62
CA ARG A 240 20.75 8.05 -15.77
C ARG A 240 21.59 8.30 -14.52
N PRO A 241 22.01 9.56 -14.26
CA PRO A 241 22.56 9.90 -12.96
C PRO A 241 21.46 9.76 -11.89
N LEU A 242 21.72 8.96 -10.87
CA LEU A 242 20.89 8.84 -9.67
C LEU A 242 21.33 9.90 -8.64
N ALA A 243 20.68 9.91 -7.47
CA ALA A 243 20.85 10.90 -6.43
C ALA A 243 22.28 11.42 -6.29
N ALA A 244 22.42 12.73 -6.20
CA ALA A 244 23.69 13.38 -5.88
C ALA A 244 24.07 13.06 -4.42
N GLY A 245 25.30 12.60 -4.21
CA GLY A 245 25.91 12.56 -2.88
C GLY A 245 26.00 13.96 -2.26
N HIS A 246 26.41 14.05 -1.01
CA HIS A 246 26.74 15.32 -0.36
C HIS A 246 27.87 16.02 -1.15
N GLY A 247 27.52 16.99 -1.99
CA GLY A 247 28.47 17.70 -2.86
C GLY A 247 27.98 17.94 -4.29
N GLY A 248 26.80 17.39 -4.65
CA GLY A 248 26.19 17.65 -5.97
C GLY A 248 26.68 16.75 -7.10
N ASP A 249 27.59 15.81 -6.85
CA ASP A 249 28.06 14.88 -7.88
C ASP A 249 27.01 13.85 -8.22
N ALA A 250 26.67 13.75 -9.51
CA ALA A 250 25.74 12.76 -10.02
C ALA A 250 26.35 11.35 -9.94
N LEU A 251 25.69 10.44 -9.22
CA LEU A 251 26.15 9.06 -9.09
C LEU A 251 25.54 8.19 -10.20
N GLN A 252 26.39 7.54 -10.99
CA GLN A 252 25.95 6.51 -11.93
C GLN A 252 26.06 5.14 -11.28
N VAL A 253 25.02 4.35 -11.41
CA VAL A 253 25.00 2.96 -10.97
C VAL A 253 24.60 2.06 -12.13
N SER A 254 25.12 0.85 -12.14
CA SER A 254 24.68 -0.22 -13.03
C SER A 254 24.13 -1.38 -12.23
N ALA A 255 23.45 -2.28 -12.92
CA ALA A 255 22.94 -3.49 -12.34
C ALA A 255 23.11 -4.68 -13.28
N SER A 256 23.42 -5.82 -12.71
CA SER A 256 23.44 -7.10 -13.41
C SER A 256 22.10 -7.81 -13.26
N PHE A 257 21.71 -8.57 -14.28
CA PHE A 257 20.42 -9.28 -14.32
C PHE A 257 20.61 -10.72 -14.76
N GLY A 258 19.88 -11.63 -14.13
CA GLY A 258 19.71 -13.02 -14.57
C GLY A 258 18.24 -13.33 -14.81
N LEU A 259 17.91 -13.98 -15.92
CA LEU A 259 16.53 -14.24 -16.32
C LEU A 259 16.23 -15.74 -16.31
N ALA A 260 15.01 -16.07 -15.90
CA ALA A 260 14.44 -17.41 -16.00
C ALA A 260 12.94 -17.35 -16.29
N LEU A 261 12.38 -18.38 -16.92
CA LEU A 261 10.93 -18.53 -17.02
C LEU A 261 10.37 -19.14 -15.74
N LEU A 262 9.18 -18.71 -15.38
CA LEU A 262 8.35 -19.38 -14.40
C LEU A 262 7.73 -20.61 -15.07
N ASP A 263 8.54 -21.66 -15.20
CA ASP A 263 8.21 -22.89 -15.93
C ASP A 263 7.13 -23.70 -15.16
N PRO A 264 6.03 -24.09 -15.83
CA PRO A 264 4.99 -24.92 -15.23
C PRO A 264 5.47 -26.24 -14.62
N ALA A 265 6.59 -26.78 -15.10
CA ALA A 265 7.13 -28.06 -14.65
C ALA A 265 7.96 -28.01 -13.35
N ILE A 266 8.28 -26.80 -12.87
CA ILE A 266 9.13 -26.63 -11.69
C ILE A 266 8.42 -25.79 -10.60
N ARG A 267 9.01 -25.80 -9.41
CA ARG A 267 8.51 -24.95 -8.31
C ARG A 267 8.97 -23.52 -8.47
N VAL A 268 8.25 -22.58 -7.85
CA VAL A 268 8.59 -21.15 -7.84
C VAL A 268 10.01 -20.91 -7.34
N GLU A 269 10.38 -21.59 -6.26
CA GLU A 269 11.68 -21.47 -5.64
C GLU A 269 12.82 -21.86 -6.60
N GLU A 270 12.62 -22.93 -7.39
CA GLU A 270 13.58 -23.36 -8.41
C GLU A 270 13.69 -22.36 -9.58
N ALA A 271 12.59 -21.73 -9.97
CA ALA A 271 12.62 -20.68 -10.98
C ALA A 271 13.41 -19.44 -10.50
N ILE A 272 13.27 -19.08 -9.23
CA ILE A 272 14.08 -18.01 -8.60
C ILE A 272 15.56 -18.40 -8.58
N GLU A 273 15.90 -19.63 -8.19
CA GLU A 273 17.28 -20.12 -8.18
C GLU A 273 17.91 -20.10 -9.58
N ARG A 274 17.16 -20.47 -10.62
CA ARG A 274 17.62 -20.38 -12.02
C ARG A 274 17.91 -18.94 -12.45
N ALA A 275 17.06 -18.00 -12.04
CA ALA A 275 17.30 -16.57 -12.30
C ALA A 275 18.54 -16.07 -11.55
N ASP A 276 18.75 -16.47 -10.30
CA ASP A 276 19.94 -16.13 -9.53
C ASP A 276 21.22 -16.72 -10.12
N GLN A 277 21.21 -17.99 -10.53
CA GLN A 277 22.34 -18.60 -11.22
C GLN A 277 22.70 -17.87 -12.52
N ALA A 278 21.69 -17.43 -13.29
CA ALA A 278 21.91 -16.63 -14.49
C ALA A 278 22.51 -15.26 -14.16
N LEU A 279 22.11 -14.64 -13.03
CA LEU A 279 22.71 -13.40 -12.53
C LEU A 279 24.19 -13.60 -12.17
N LEU A 280 24.54 -14.68 -11.48
CA LEU A 280 25.93 -15.00 -11.16
C LEU A 280 26.79 -15.11 -12.40
N LEU A 281 26.28 -15.76 -13.45
CA LEU A 281 26.98 -15.85 -14.76
C LEU A 281 27.14 -14.47 -15.40
N ALA A 282 26.12 -13.61 -15.36
CA ALA A 282 26.21 -12.25 -15.89
C ALA A 282 27.28 -11.43 -15.15
N LYS A 283 27.33 -11.52 -13.82
CA LYS A 283 28.37 -10.88 -13.00
C LYS A 283 29.78 -11.37 -13.34
N ALA A 284 29.94 -12.68 -13.56
CA ALA A 284 31.21 -13.29 -13.96
C ALA A 284 31.66 -12.86 -15.38
N ALA A 285 30.72 -12.63 -16.28
CA ALA A 285 30.98 -12.21 -17.68
C ALA A 285 31.32 -10.71 -17.82
N GLY A 286 31.36 -9.96 -16.72
CA GLY A 286 31.78 -8.53 -16.74
C GLY A 286 30.75 -7.54 -16.24
N ARG A 287 29.61 -8.01 -15.73
CA ARG A 287 28.51 -7.16 -15.23
C ARG A 287 27.82 -6.31 -16.30
N ASN A 288 26.80 -5.56 -15.88
CA ASN A 288 26.01 -4.64 -16.73
C ASN A 288 25.62 -5.23 -18.08
#